data_327fbd4fb947796f9c3bd5a76cb0abcc
#
_entry.id   327fbd4fb947796f9c3bd5a76cb0abcc
#
_cell.length_a   1.000
_cell.length_b   1.000
_cell.length_c   1.000
_cell.angle_alpha   90.00
_cell.angle_beta   90.00
_cell.angle_gamma   90.00
#
_symmetry.space_group_name_H-M   'P 1'
#
loop_
_entity.id
_entity.type
_entity.pdbx_description
1 polymer ?
#
loop_
_entity_poly.entity_id
_entity_poly.type
_entity_poly.pdbx_seq_one_letter_code
_entity_poly.pdbx_strand_id
1 'polypeptide(L)'
;PWGSLSMESTKKLQTVLEGKNVIGIFSGHIHINRASHWNGIPVYISNGLLSAIDVLATEDLRIVEGSSFSICVWRKSGLSVTYVPVNPEPRELGIIDQKRLKEFS
;
A
#
# COMPACT_ATOMS: atom_id res chain seq x y z
N PRO A 1 1.01 9.83 -18.79
CA PRO A 1 -0.11 9.51 -17.91
C PRO A 1 0.09 10.14 -16.52
N TRP A 2 -1.01 10.56 -15.96
CA TRP A 2 -1.02 11.24 -14.68
C TRP A 2 -0.42 10.40 -13.55
N GLY A 3 0.46 11.03 -12.77
CA GLY A 3 1.02 10.43 -11.57
C GLY A 3 2.06 9.33 -11.78
N SER A 4 2.47 9.09 -13.01
CA SER A 4 3.39 8.01 -13.35
C SER A 4 4.77 8.52 -13.74
N LEU A 5 5.76 7.66 -13.59
CA LEU A 5 7.08 7.91 -14.14
C LEU A 5 7.05 7.83 -15.66
N SER A 6 7.92 8.59 -16.33
CA SER A 6 8.14 8.43 -17.76
C SER A 6 8.72 7.05 -18.07
N MET A 7 8.57 6.62 -19.33
CA MET A 7 9.18 5.36 -19.77
C MET A 7 10.71 5.37 -19.60
N GLU A 8 11.31 6.51 -19.86
CA GLU A 8 12.75 6.68 -19.68
C GLU A 8 13.18 6.53 -18.21
N SER A 9 12.48 7.19 -17.29
CA SER A 9 12.74 7.09 -15.86
C SER A 9 12.50 5.68 -15.34
N THR A 10 11.45 5.00 -15.83
CA THR A 10 11.14 3.63 -15.47
C THR A 10 12.25 2.68 -15.88
N LYS A 11 12.79 2.84 -17.08
CA LYS A 11 13.93 2.02 -17.56
C LYS A 11 15.20 2.28 -16.75
N LYS A 12 15.47 3.52 -16.40
CA LYS A 12 16.60 3.87 -15.53
C LYS A 12 16.46 3.20 -14.16
N LEU A 13 15.30 3.25 -13.58
CA LEU A 13 15.05 2.61 -12.28
C LEU A 13 15.23 1.11 -12.37
N GLN A 14 14.71 0.47 -13.42
CA GLN A 14 14.89 -0.95 -13.65
C GLN A 14 16.37 -1.32 -13.74
N THR A 15 17.16 -0.56 -14.47
CA THR A 15 18.60 -0.77 -14.62
C THR A 15 19.33 -0.66 -13.29
N VAL A 16 19.00 0.35 -12.49
CA VAL A 16 19.59 0.56 -11.16
C VAL A 16 19.31 -0.63 -10.24
N LEU A 17 18.11 -1.20 -10.32
CA LEU A 17 17.68 -2.27 -9.42
C LEU A 17 18.10 -3.68 -9.88
N GLU A 18 18.55 -3.83 -11.12
CA GLU A 18 18.98 -5.13 -11.64
C GLU A 18 20.12 -5.72 -10.81
N GLY A 19 19.99 -7.00 -10.49
CA GLY A 19 20.99 -7.73 -9.70
C GLY A 19 21.05 -7.32 -8.24
N LYS A 20 20.18 -6.43 -7.79
CA LYS A 20 20.09 -6.03 -6.38
C LYS A 20 19.08 -6.88 -5.64
N ASN A 21 19.31 -7.06 -4.35
CA ASN A 21 18.38 -7.77 -3.47
C ASN A 21 17.33 -6.79 -2.93
N VAL A 22 16.34 -6.45 -3.75
CA VAL A 22 15.29 -5.50 -3.39
C VAL A 22 14.08 -6.27 -2.88
N ILE A 23 13.70 -6.03 -1.64
CA ILE A 23 12.57 -6.71 -0.98
C ILE A 23 11.22 -6.08 -1.29
N GLY A 24 11.22 -4.82 -1.69
CA GLY A 24 9.99 -4.09 -2.02
C GLY A 24 10.27 -2.65 -2.38
N ILE A 25 9.30 -2.02 -3.03
CA ILE A 25 9.30 -0.60 -3.35
C ILE A 25 8.06 0.01 -2.70
N PHE A 26 8.27 1.11 -2.00
CA PHE A 26 7.18 1.85 -1.34
C PHE A 26 7.05 3.23 -1.98
N SER A 27 5.84 3.59 -2.33
CA SER A 27 5.58 4.88 -2.97
C SER A 27 4.22 5.44 -2.59
N GLY A 28 3.95 6.65 -3.03
CA GLY A 28 2.71 7.35 -2.77
C GLY A 28 2.24 8.11 -4.01
N HIS A 29 1.68 9.27 -3.81
CA HIS A 29 1.26 10.24 -4.82
C HIS A 29 -0.09 9.98 -5.49
N ILE A 30 -0.41 8.77 -5.87
CA ILE A 30 -1.64 8.52 -6.62
C ILE A 30 -2.90 8.38 -5.74
N HIS A 31 -2.76 8.48 -4.43
CA HIS A 31 -3.87 8.43 -3.46
C HIS A 31 -4.70 7.16 -3.53
N ILE A 32 -4.05 6.04 -3.77
CA ILE A 32 -4.66 4.71 -3.81
C ILE A 32 -3.79 3.75 -3.00
N ASN A 33 -4.41 2.93 -2.18
CA ASN A 33 -3.71 1.82 -1.55
C ASN A 33 -3.66 0.67 -2.56
N ARG A 34 -2.48 0.33 -3.01
CA ARG A 34 -2.32 -0.69 -4.06
C ARG A 34 -1.07 -1.54 -3.81
N ALA A 35 -1.24 -2.84 -3.98
CA ALA A 35 -0.14 -3.79 -4.03
C ALA A 35 -0.01 -4.31 -5.47
N SER A 36 1.19 -4.34 -5.98
CA SER A 36 1.48 -4.84 -7.32
C SER A 36 2.88 -5.45 -7.36
N HIS A 37 3.24 -5.98 -8.50
CA HIS A 37 4.59 -6.49 -8.75
C HIS A 37 5.14 -5.86 -10.03
N TRP A 38 6.42 -5.57 -9.99
CA TRP A 38 7.11 -5.02 -11.13
C TRP A 38 8.48 -5.68 -11.24
N ASN A 39 8.71 -6.41 -12.34
CA ASN A 39 9.92 -7.21 -12.55
C ASN A 39 10.26 -8.13 -11.37
N GLY A 40 9.23 -8.74 -10.78
CA GLY A 40 9.38 -9.64 -9.64
C GLY A 40 9.54 -8.96 -8.29
N ILE A 41 9.52 -7.61 -8.24
CA ILE A 41 9.66 -6.85 -7.00
C ILE A 41 8.27 -6.41 -6.54
N PRO A 42 7.88 -6.68 -5.27
CA PRO A 42 6.63 -6.15 -4.72
C PRO A 42 6.65 -4.62 -4.68
N VAL A 43 5.57 -4.00 -5.13
CA VAL A 43 5.40 -2.54 -5.11
C VAL A 43 4.16 -2.22 -4.30
N TYR A 44 4.32 -1.39 -3.28
CA TYR A 44 3.22 -0.97 -2.40
C TYR A 44 3.06 0.54 -2.51
N ILE A 45 1.84 0.96 -2.82
CA ILE A 45 1.49 2.38 -2.89
C ILE A 45 0.54 2.67 -1.74
N SER A 46 0.85 3.72 -0.99
CA SER A 46 0.02 4.16 0.13
C SER A 46 -0.80 5.38 -0.25
N ASN A 47 -2.06 5.39 0.17
CA ASN A 47 -3.00 6.46 -0.10
C ASN A 47 -2.54 7.82 0.44
N GLY A 48 -1.96 7.82 1.63
CA GLY A 48 -1.61 9.06 2.33
C GLY A 48 -2.76 9.61 3.16
N LEU A 49 -2.54 10.80 3.70
CA LEU A 49 -3.43 11.37 4.72
C LEU A 49 -4.37 12.47 4.21
N LEU A 50 -4.25 12.87 2.94
CA LEU A 50 -5.00 14.01 2.42
C LEU A 50 -6.38 13.60 1.87
N SER A 51 -6.40 12.70 0.91
CA SER A 51 -7.62 12.27 0.23
C SER A 51 -7.39 10.95 -0.47
N ALA A 52 -8.44 10.37 -0.99
CA ALA A 52 -8.39 9.11 -1.70
C ALA A 52 -9.01 9.23 -3.09
N ILE A 53 -8.69 8.30 -3.96
CA ILE A 53 -9.32 8.16 -5.27
C ILE A 53 -10.33 7.02 -5.19
N ASP A 54 -11.53 7.28 -5.70
CA ASP A 54 -12.54 6.24 -5.85
C ASP A 54 -12.18 5.36 -7.05
N VAL A 55 -11.61 4.20 -6.76
CA VAL A 55 -11.15 3.27 -7.80
C VAL A 55 -12.29 2.61 -8.56
N LEU A 56 -13.52 2.74 -8.08
CA LEU A 56 -14.71 2.20 -8.74
C LEU A 56 -15.39 3.20 -9.67
N ALA A 57 -14.97 4.45 -9.67
CA ALA A 57 -15.46 5.45 -10.61
C ALA A 57 -14.94 5.14 -12.02
N THR A 58 -15.83 5.09 -13.00
CA THR A 58 -15.52 4.61 -14.35
C THR A 58 -15.30 5.72 -15.38
N GLU A 59 -15.75 6.92 -15.13
CA GLU A 59 -15.66 8.03 -16.09
C GLU A 59 -14.61 9.06 -15.68
N ASP A 60 -14.83 9.75 -14.60
CA ASP A 60 -13.94 10.80 -14.11
C ASP A 60 -13.08 10.32 -12.96
N LEU A 61 -11.98 11.02 -12.72
CA LEU A 61 -11.17 10.81 -11.53
C LEU A 61 -11.92 11.40 -10.33
N ARG A 62 -12.53 10.54 -9.54
CA ARG A 62 -13.31 10.97 -8.39
C ARG A 62 -12.45 10.98 -7.13
N ILE A 63 -12.30 12.15 -6.52
CA ILE A 63 -11.55 12.33 -5.29
C ILE A 63 -12.56 12.31 -4.12
N VAL A 64 -12.28 11.49 -3.14
CA VAL A 64 -13.18 11.28 -2.00
C VAL A 64 -12.43 11.46 -0.68
N GLU A 65 -13.18 11.60 0.41
CA GLU A 65 -12.60 11.56 1.73
C GLU A 65 -11.98 10.19 1.98
N GLY A 66 -10.82 10.17 2.55
CA GLY A 66 -10.12 8.94 2.91
C GLY A 66 -8.66 9.22 3.19
N SER A 67 -8.20 8.71 4.30
CA SER A 67 -6.80 8.78 4.67
C SER A 67 -6.38 7.43 5.23
N SER A 68 -5.14 7.08 5.00
CA SER A 68 -4.58 5.85 5.54
C SER A 68 -3.06 5.95 5.58
N PHE A 69 -2.47 5.05 6.33
CA PHE A 69 -1.03 4.86 6.35
C PHE A 69 -0.73 3.36 6.32
N SER A 70 0.51 3.02 6.11
CA SER A 70 0.94 1.62 6.03
C SER A 70 1.90 1.30 7.16
N ILE A 71 1.72 0.13 7.75
CA ILE A 71 2.67 -0.45 8.68
C ILE A 71 3.41 -1.55 7.94
N CYS A 72 4.73 -1.39 7.84
CA CYS A 72 5.59 -2.33 7.16
C CYS A 72 6.44 -3.08 8.19
N VAL A 73 6.39 -4.39 8.18
CA VAL A 73 7.18 -5.23 9.10
C VAL A 73 8.01 -6.19 8.27
N TRP A 74 9.32 -6.13 8.47
CA TRP A 74 10.26 -7.03 7.81
C TRP A 74 10.79 -8.05 8.83
N ARG A 75 10.55 -9.33 8.52
CA ARG A 75 11.04 -10.46 9.30
C ARG A 75 11.80 -11.42 8.40
N LYS A 76 12.45 -12.41 8.99
CA LYS A 76 13.11 -13.49 8.21
C LYS A 76 12.13 -14.20 7.28
N SER A 77 10.87 -14.33 7.69
CA SER A 77 9.81 -14.96 6.90
C SER A 77 9.31 -14.10 5.73
N GLY A 78 9.68 -12.83 5.69
CA GLY A 78 9.30 -11.93 4.62
C GLY A 78 8.81 -10.58 5.08
N LEU A 79 8.31 -9.80 4.13
CA LEU A 79 7.76 -8.47 4.34
C LEU A 79 6.24 -8.54 4.42
N SER A 80 5.69 -7.86 5.41
CA SER A 80 4.25 -7.63 5.47
C SER A 80 3.95 -6.14 5.42
N VAL A 81 2.83 -5.80 4.78
CA VAL A 81 2.35 -4.42 4.67
C VAL A 81 0.89 -4.42 5.06
N THR A 82 0.55 -3.61 6.05
CA THR A 82 -0.83 -3.45 6.52
C THR A 82 -1.27 -2.03 6.25
N TYR A 83 -2.35 -1.86 5.51
CA TYR A 83 -2.95 -0.55 5.28
C TYR A 83 -3.90 -0.24 6.43
N VAL A 84 -3.68 0.89 7.09
CA VAL A 84 -4.47 1.30 8.23
C VAL A 84 -5.29 2.54 7.87
N PRO A 85 -6.62 2.41 7.71
CA PRO A 85 -7.45 3.58 7.46
C PRO A 85 -7.48 4.46 8.70
N VAL A 86 -7.38 5.77 8.48
CA VAL A 86 -7.49 6.76 9.55
C VAL A 86 -8.96 7.12 9.69
N ASN A 87 -9.59 6.58 10.72
CA ASN A 87 -10.94 6.94 11.10
C ASN A 87 -10.87 7.39 12.57
N PRO A 88 -11.14 8.67 12.88
CA PRO A 88 -10.96 9.18 14.22
C PRO A 88 -11.85 8.51 15.27
N GLU A 89 -13.00 7.95 14.88
CA GLU A 89 -13.94 7.32 15.79
C GLU A 89 -14.50 6.01 15.20
N PRO A 90 -13.65 4.99 15.03
CA PRO A 90 -14.16 3.70 14.54
C PRO A 90 -15.03 3.06 15.61
N ARG A 91 -16.23 2.64 15.24
CA ARG A 91 -17.15 1.97 16.15
C ARG A 91 -16.65 0.56 16.46
N GLU A 92 -16.44 0.28 17.73
CA GLU A 92 -16.08 -1.06 18.17
C GLU A 92 -17.31 -1.99 18.07
N LEU A 93 -17.14 -3.12 17.41
CA LEU A 93 -18.20 -4.11 17.26
C LEU A 93 -18.04 -5.29 18.21
N GLY A 94 -16.87 -5.47 18.77
CA GLY A 94 -16.59 -6.54 19.73
C GLY A 94 -15.10 -6.64 20.04
N ILE A 95 -14.80 -7.37 21.08
CA ILE A 95 -13.42 -7.66 21.49
C ILE A 95 -13.29 -9.16 21.67
N ILE A 96 -12.22 -9.72 21.11
CA ILE A 96 -11.84 -11.12 21.37
C ILE A 96 -10.49 -11.07 22.07
N ASP A 97 -10.42 -11.62 23.29
CA ASP A 97 -9.19 -11.57 24.06
C ASP A 97 -8.12 -12.52 23.49
N GLN A 98 -6.86 -12.21 23.76
CA GLN A 98 -5.74 -12.96 23.23
C GLN A 98 -5.71 -14.42 23.70
N LYS A 99 -6.16 -14.68 24.91
CA LYS A 99 -6.21 -16.02 25.47
C LYS A 99 -7.13 -16.92 24.66
N ARG A 100 -8.31 -16.40 24.30
CA ARG A 100 -9.28 -17.12 23.48
C ARG A 100 -8.75 -17.34 22.05
N LEU A 101 -8.03 -16.38 21.50
CA LEU A 101 -7.42 -16.52 20.17
C LEU A 101 -6.37 -17.64 20.14
N LYS A 102 -5.61 -17.82 21.19
CA LYS A 102 -4.62 -18.89 21.28
C LYS A 102 -5.23 -20.27 21.26
N GLU A 103 -6.49 -20.43 21.70
CA GLU A 103 -7.20 -21.70 21.68
C GLU A 103 -7.54 -22.16 20.26
N PHE A 104 -7.53 -21.24 19.28
CA PHE A 104 -7.83 -21.51 17.88
C PHE A 104 -6.60 -21.68 16.98
N SER A 105 -5.42 -21.50 17.50
CA SER A 105 -4.19 -21.57 16.71
C SER A 105 -3.44 -22.91 16.77
#